data_f873073e76f4a9b7608b238278c2631b
#
_entry.id   f873073e76f4a9b7608b238278c2631b
#
_cell.length_a   1.000
_cell.length_b   1.000
_cell.length_c   1.000
_cell.angle_alpha   90.00
_cell.angle_beta   90.00
_cell.angle_gamma   90.00
#
_symmetry.space_group_name_H-M   'P 1'
#
loop_
_entity.id
_entity.type
_entity.pdbx_description
1 polymer ?
#
loop_
_entity_poly.entity_id
_entity_poly.type
_entity_poly.pdbx_seq_one_letter_code
_entity_poly.pdbx_strand_id
1 'polypeptide(L)'
;MVTAKKPNLILVPGLVCNEKLWRHQIEALQDTHEITVVNHDHADGLVSLARSILDLVDGDFSIAGHSMGGYITFEVWRQAVIVMEEKRIERMALIGTQARTDAPEMEKSRRDFIKLAKRGKFKGMSPVLLKNFLAPQSLDDKSITSVVYEMALDTGPEGFINQCEIILERPDSRATMLEIT
;
A
#
# COMPACT_ATOMS: atom_id res chain seq x y z
N MET A 1 28.62 25.01 0.88
CA MET A 1 28.55 23.63 0.38
C MET A 1 27.09 23.37 -0.01
N VAL A 2 26.82 23.10 -1.28
CA VAL A 2 25.46 22.69 -1.70
C VAL A 2 25.30 21.26 -1.18
N THR A 3 24.46 21.06 -0.16
CA THR A 3 24.07 19.70 0.26
C THR A 3 23.36 19.06 -0.91
N ALA A 4 23.86 17.94 -1.40
CA ALA A 4 23.19 17.18 -2.44
C ALA A 4 21.75 16.88 -1.98
N LYS A 5 20.75 17.11 -2.83
CA LYS A 5 19.35 16.80 -2.54
C LYS A 5 19.25 15.30 -2.29
N LYS A 6 18.60 14.91 -1.19
CA LYS A 6 18.33 13.50 -0.91
C LYS A 6 17.42 12.94 -2.01
N PRO A 7 17.63 11.67 -2.46
CA PRO A 7 16.70 11.02 -3.36
C PRO A 7 15.33 10.80 -2.70
N ASN A 8 14.26 10.92 -3.47
CA ASN A 8 12.90 10.71 -2.98
C ASN A 8 12.60 9.20 -2.88
N LEU A 9 11.96 8.82 -1.77
CA LEU A 9 11.46 7.46 -1.53
C LEU A 9 9.99 7.52 -1.12
N ILE A 10 9.12 6.93 -1.94
CA ILE A 10 7.69 6.82 -1.65
C ILE A 10 7.40 5.43 -1.08
N LEU A 11 6.75 5.38 0.08
CA LEU A 11 6.36 4.14 0.77
C LEU A 11 4.84 4.00 0.74
N VAL A 12 4.35 2.89 0.18
CA VAL A 12 2.91 2.63 0.03
C VAL A 12 2.51 1.46 0.94
N PRO A 13 1.76 1.73 2.02
CA PRO A 13 1.33 0.70 2.97
C PRO A 13 0.33 -0.31 2.38
N GLY A 14 0.12 -1.40 3.10
CA GLY A 14 -0.87 -2.42 2.78
C GLY A 14 -2.27 -2.10 3.31
N LEU A 15 -3.20 -3.04 3.11
CA LEU A 15 -4.56 -2.98 3.66
C LEU A 15 -4.53 -2.83 5.18
N VAL A 16 -5.29 -1.87 5.72
CA VAL A 16 -5.36 -1.48 7.14
C VAL A 16 -4.00 -1.17 7.77
N CYS A 17 -3.06 -0.68 6.95
CA CYS A 17 -1.73 -0.25 7.39
C CYS A 17 -1.54 1.25 7.11
N ASN A 18 -0.69 1.86 7.89
CA ASN A 18 -0.26 3.26 7.75
C ASN A 18 1.27 3.37 7.90
N GLU A 19 1.78 4.56 8.21
CA GLU A 19 3.22 4.83 8.37
C GLU A 19 3.90 3.94 9.42
N LYS A 20 3.17 3.45 10.44
CA LYS A 20 3.72 2.57 11.49
C LYS A 20 4.26 1.25 10.93
N LEU A 21 3.74 0.80 9.77
CA LEU A 21 4.29 -0.35 9.05
C LEU A 21 5.76 -0.13 8.67
N TRP A 22 6.10 1.09 8.28
CA TRP A 22 7.38 1.46 7.72
C TRP A 22 8.39 2.05 8.74
N ARG A 23 8.04 2.05 10.04
CA ARG A 23 8.81 2.72 11.09
C ARG A 23 10.31 2.40 11.06
N HIS A 24 10.67 1.13 10.84
CA HIS A 24 12.08 0.71 10.83
C HIS A 24 12.80 1.15 9.55
N GLN A 25 12.12 1.12 8.40
CA GLN A 25 12.65 1.62 7.14
C GLN A 25 12.83 3.14 7.17
N ILE A 26 11.86 3.86 7.75
CA ILE A 26 11.94 5.31 7.95
C ILE A 26 13.14 5.63 8.84
N GLU A 27 13.26 4.99 9.99
CA GLU A 27 14.38 5.19 10.93
C GLU A 27 15.74 4.94 10.26
N ALA A 28 15.85 3.87 9.46
CA ALA A 28 17.09 3.51 8.80
C ALA A 28 17.45 4.39 7.61
N LEU A 29 16.48 5.01 6.93
CA LEU A 29 16.70 5.68 5.65
C LEU A 29 16.49 7.21 5.68
N GLN A 30 15.90 7.79 6.74
CA GLN A 30 15.58 9.21 6.83
C GLN A 30 16.78 10.14 6.71
N ASP A 31 17.98 9.68 7.05
CA ASP A 31 19.21 10.48 6.92
C ASP A 31 19.72 10.53 5.47
N THR A 32 19.32 9.58 4.63
CA THR A 32 19.82 9.43 3.25
C THR A 32 18.74 9.68 2.19
N HIS A 33 17.47 9.63 2.53
CA HIS A 33 16.33 9.79 1.61
C HIS A 33 15.33 10.82 2.13
N GLU A 34 14.66 11.50 1.20
CA GLU A 34 13.42 12.22 1.48
C GLU A 34 12.26 11.22 1.39
N ILE A 35 11.64 10.90 2.54
CA ILE A 35 10.66 9.82 2.63
C ILE A 35 9.24 10.39 2.68
N THR A 36 8.39 9.91 1.77
CA THR A 36 6.95 10.20 1.78
C THR A 36 6.17 8.89 1.95
N VAL A 37 5.32 8.82 2.97
CA VAL A 37 4.41 7.67 3.17
C VAL A 37 3.03 8.04 2.64
N VAL A 38 2.49 7.19 1.75
CA VAL A 38 1.17 7.41 1.15
C VAL A 38 0.06 7.13 2.17
N ASN A 39 -0.85 8.09 2.33
CA ASN A 39 -2.14 7.85 2.98
C ASN A 39 -3.18 7.55 1.88
N HIS A 40 -3.79 6.38 1.94
CA HIS A 40 -4.76 5.89 0.96
C HIS A 40 -6.17 5.64 1.55
N ASP A 41 -6.43 6.10 2.79
CA ASP A 41 -7.69 5.84 3.49
C ASP A 41 -8.89 6.56 2.86
N HIS A 42 -8.65 7.67 2.17
CA HIS A 42 -9.68 8.52 1.55
C HIS A 42 -9.51 8.64 0.03
N ALA A 43 -8.84 7.66 -0.61
CA ALA A 43 -8.62 7.69 -2.05
C ALA A 43 -9.93 7.46 -2.82
N ASP A 44 -10.11 8.21 -3.90
CA ASP A 44 -11.25 8.07 -4.83
C ASP A 44 -10.87 7.12 -5.98
N GLY A 45 -10.68 5.84 -5.63
CA GLY A 45 -10.31 4.77 -6.56
C GLY A 45 -8.82 4.65 -6.87
N LEU A 46 -8.46 3.51 -7.49
CA LEU A 46 -7.07 3.11 -7.73
C LEU A 46 -6.33 4.06 -8.68
N VAL A 47 -6.95 4.44 -9.79
CA VAL A 47 -6.32 5.30 -10.81
C VAL A 47 -6.08 6.71 -10.27
N SER A 48 -7.07 7.29 -9.57
CA SER A 48 -6.96 8.60 -8.95
C SER A 48 -5.83 8.65 -7.91
N LEU A 49 -5.77 7.62 -7.05
CA LEU A 49 -4.70 7.47 -6.08
C LEU A 49 -3.32 7.36 -6.75
N ALA A 50 -3.19 6.53 -7.78
CA ALA A 50 -1.92 6.36 -8.48
C ALA A 50 -1.41 7.67 -9.12
N ARG A 51 -2.31 8.48 -9.68
CA ARG A 51 -1.97 9.81 -10.23
C ARG A 51 -1.54 10.77 -9.12
N SER A 52 -2.27 10.83 -8.01
CA SER A 52 -1.88 11.68 -6.90
C SER A 52 -0.50 11.32 -6.32
N ILE A 53 -0.10 10.04 -6.39
CA ILE A 53 1.24 9.61 -5.95
C ILE A 53 2.32 10.17 -6.89
N LEU A 54 2.10 10.25 -8.19
CA LEU A 54 3.05 10.87 -9.12
C LEU A 54 3.28 12.35 -8.83
N ASP A 55 2.29 13.02 -8.26
CA ASP A 55 2.33 14.44 -7.90
C ASP A 55 2.91 14.71 -6.50
N LEU A 56 3.24 13.65 -5.71
CA LEU A 56 3.76 13.82 -4.35
C LEU A 56 5.18 14.40 -4.29
N VAL A 57 5.96 14.17 -5.33
CA VAL A 57 7.36 14.59 -5.37
C VAL A 57 7.74 15.16 -6.74
N ASP A 58 8.57 16.20 -6.74
CA ASP A 58 9.17 16.73 -7.96
C ASP A 58 10.40 15.92 -8.35
N GLY A 59 10.50 15.53 -9.63
CA GLY A 59 11.64 14.81 -10.19
C GLY A 59 11.60 13.30 -9.94
N ASP A 60 12.77 12.67 -9.92
CA ASP A 60 12.89 11.23 -9.86
C ASP A 60 12.63 10.70 -8.44
N PHE A 61 12.14 9.46 -8.35
CA PHE A 61 11.84 8.81 -7.08
C PHE A 61 11.96 7.29 -7.17
N SER A 62 12.19 6.68 -6.01
CA SER A 62 12.03 5.24 -5.80
C SER A 62 10.72 4.98 -5.05
N ILE A 63 10.05 3.86 -5.32
CA ILE A 63 8.77 3.51 -4.69
C ILE A 63 8.79 2.10 -4.13
N ALA A 64 8.29 1.91 -2.91
CA ALA A 64 8.14 0.60 -2.29
C ALA A 64 6.69 0.37 -1.86
N GLY A 65 6.05 -0.69 -2.39
CA GLY A 65 4.68 -1.07 -2.06
C GLY A 65 4.61 -2.40 -1.32
N HIS A 66 3.93 -2.40 -0.17
CA HIS A 66 3.68 -3.62 0.60
C HIS A 66 2.26 -4.12 0.40
N SER A 67 2.07 -5.41 0.07
CA SER A 67 0.74 -6.04 -0.06
C SER A 67 -0.16 -5.26 -1.04
N MET A 68 -1.26 -4.65 -0.57
CA MET A 68 -2.10 -3.75 -1.34
C MET A 68 -1.30 -2.58 -1.95
N GLY A 69 -0.33 -2.04 -1.22
CA GLY A 69 0.58 -1.00 -1.74
C GLY A 69 1.33 -1.44 -2.99
N GLY A 70 1.61 -2.73 -3.17
CA GLY A 70 2.18 -3.27 -4.40
C GLY A 70 1.21 -3.18 -5.59
N TYR A 71 -0.09 -3.37 -5.36
CA TYR A 71 -1.11 -3.18 -6.42
C TYR A 71 -1.18 -1.72 -6.87
N ILE A 72 -1.13 -0.81 -5.89
CA ILE A 72 -1.09 0.63 -6.14
C ILE A 72 0.19 1.00 -6.90
N THR A 73 1.34 0.42 -6.52
CA THR A 73 2.63 0.66 -7.19
C THR A 73 2.61 0.22 -8.66
N PHE A 74 1.96 -0.91 -8.99
CA PHE A 74 1.74 -1.29 -10.40
C PHE A 74 0.89 -0.25 -11.16
N GLU A 75 -0.13 0.31 -10.50
CA GLU A 75 -0.95 1.33 -11.12
C GLU A 75 -0.18 2.65 -11.30
N VAL A 76 0.66 3.02 -10.33
CA VAL A 76 1.56 4.19 -10.46
C VAL A 76 2.43 4.04 -11.72
N TRP A 77 3.01 2.86 -11.96
CA TRP A 77 3.77 2.59 -13.17
C TRP A 77 2.92 2.79 -14.43
N ARG A 78 1.71 2.20 -14.49
CA ARG A 78 0.82 2.36 -15.66
C ARG A 78 0.46 3.81 -15.93
N GLN A 79 0.15 4.57 -14.87
CA GLN A 79 -0.18 5.98 -15.02
C GLN A 79 1.04 6.80 -15.46
N ALA A 80 2.24 6.49 -14.95
CA ALA A 80 3.50 7.11 -15.38
C ALA A 80 3.77 6.86 -16.88
N VAL A 81 3.57 5.63 -17.37
CA VAL A 81 3.69 5.29 -18.80
C VAL A 81 2.70 6.09 -19.65
N ILE A 82 1.43 6.24 -19.20
CA ILE A 82 0.40 6.99 -19.92
C ILE A 82 0.81 8.46 -20.11
N VAL A 83 1.47 9.05 -19.12
CA VAL A 83 1.90 10.46 -19.17
C VAL A 83 3.36 10.62 -19.61
N MET A 84 4.04 9.53 -20.01
CA MET A 84 5.44 9.47 -20.45
C MET A 84 6.45 9.93 -19.38
N GLU A 85 6.16 9.60 -18.13
CA GLU A 85 6.98 9.92 -16.95
C GLU A 85 7.57 8.69 -16.26
N GLU A 86 7.49 7.50 -16.87
CA GLU A 86 7.96 6.25 -16.27
C GLU A 86 9.45 6.30 -15.89
N LYS A 87 10.24 7.11 -16.58
CA LYS A 87 11.69 7.31 -16.31
C LYS A 87 11.95 8.00 -14.98
N ARG A 88 10.95 8.67 -14.39
CA ARG A 88 11.07 9.24 -13.05
C ARG A 88 11.09 8.16 -11.96
N ILE A 89 10.60 6.95 -12.27
CA ILE A 89 10.59 5.84 -11.32
C ILE A 89 11.92 5.11 -11.45
N GLU A 90 12.90 5.47 -10.60
CA GLU A 90 14.22 4.88 -10.65
C GLU A 90 14.27 3.43 -10.18
N ARG A 91 13.48 3.10 -9.15
CA ARG A 91 13.44 1.76 -8.54
C ARG A 91 12.07 1.46 -7.99
N MET A 92 11.67 0.19 -8.09
CA MET A 92 10.43 -0.34 -7.51
C MET A 92 10.74 -1.52 -6.59
N ALA A 93 10.20 -1.49 -5.37
CA ALA A 93 10.23 -2.63 -4.46
C ALA A 93 8.79 -3.13 -4.22
N LEU A 94 8.53 -4.38 -4.59
CA LEU A 94 7.24 -5.05 -4.44
C LEU A 94 7.34 -6.09 -3.33
N ILE A 95 6.75 -5.82 -2.17
CA ILE A 95 6.98 -6.57 -0.93
C ILE A 95 5.70 -7.28 -0.50
N GLY A 96 5.74 -8.62 -0.37
CA GLY A 96 4.60 -9.41 0.10
C GLY A 96 3.32 -9.21 -0.71
N THR A 97 3.44 -9.03 -2.01
CA THR A 97 2.35 -8.70 -2.94
C THR A 97 2.22 -9.72 -4.07
N GLN A 98 1.27 -9.53 -4.96
CA GLN A 98 1.07 -10.35 -6.16
C GLN A 98 0.62 -9.50 -7.35
N ALA A 99 0.93 -9.95 -8.57
CA ALA A 99 0.57 -9.24 -9.80
C ALA A 99 -0.83 -9.61 -10.33
N ARG A 100 -1.42 -10.73 -9.90
CA ARG A 100 -2.75 -11.19 -10.36
C ARG A 100 -3.90 -10.54 -9.59
N THR A 101 -5.10 -10.55 -10.17
CA THR A 101 -6.35 -10.19 -9.49
C THR A 101 -6.70 -11.19 -8.39
N ASP A 102 -7.70 -10.86 -7.56
CA ASP A 102 -8.27 -11.82 -6.62
C ASP A 102 -8.89 -13.02 -7.36
N ALA A 103 -8.78 -14.21 -6.77
CA ALA A 103 -9.62 -15.34 -7.17
C ALA A 103 -11.09 -15.04 -6.83
N PRO A 104 -12.08 -15.66 -7.53
CA PRO A 104 -13.50 -15.35 -7.33
C PRO A 104 -13.97 -15.46 -5.87
N GLU A 105 -13.45 -16.42 -5.12
CA GLU A 105 -13.77 -16.61 -3.70
C GLU A 105 -13.24 -15.47 -2.82
N MET A 106 -12.04 -14.95 -3.14
CA MET A 106 -11.45 -13.82 -2.43
C MET A 106 -12.17 -12.52 -2.76
N GLU A 107 -12.53 -12.32 -4.03
CA GLU A 107 -13.34 -11.18 -4.46
C GLU A 107 -14.70 -11.16 -3.73
N LYS A 108 -15.39 -12.31 -3.71
CA LYS A 108 -16.66 -12.46 -2.97
C LYS A 108 -16.48 -12.14 -1.48
N SER A 109 -15.46 -12.71 -0.85
CA SER A 109 -15.16 -12.47 0.56
C SER A 109 -14.93 -11.00 0.85
N ARG A 110 -14.19 -10.30 -0.02
CA ARG A 110 -13.92 -8.86 0.11
C ARG A 110 -15.21 -8.03 0.00
N ARG A 111 -16.06 -8.33 -0.98
CA ARG A 111 -17.38 -7.69 -1.10
C ARG A 111 -18.27 -7.92 0.12
N ASP A 112 -18.19 -9.10 0.74
CA ASP A 112 -18.95 -9.39 1.97
C ASP A 112 -18.37 -8.63 3.17
N PHE A 113 -17.05 -8.46 3.28
CA PHE A 113 -16.43 -7.60 4.30
C PHE A 113 -16.85 -6.13 4.14
N ILE A 114 -16.92 -5.60 2.91
CA ILE A 114 -17.42 -4.25 2.64
C ILE A 114 -18.86 -4.11 3.15
N LYS A 115 -19.74 -5.09 2.83
CA LYS A 115 -21.14 -5.07 3.30
C LYS A 115 -21.22 -5.08 4.83
N LEU A 116 -20.39 -5.86 5.50
CA LEU A 116 -20.34 -5.91 6.96
C LEU A 116 -19.84 -4.58 7.55
N ALA A 117 -18.82 -3.97 6.97
CA ALA A 117 -18.30 -2.68 7.39
C ALA A 117 -19.36 -1.57 7.23
N LYS A 118 -20.07 -1.52 6.09
CA LYS A 118 -21.18 -0.58 5.83
C LYS A 118 -22.35 -0.74 6.82
N ARG A 119 -22.49 -1.91 7.47
CA ARG A 119 -23.47 -2.17 8.54
C ARG A 119 -22.95 -1.89 9.94
N GLY A 120 -21.82 -1.20 10.08
CA GLY A 120 -21.21 -0.90 11.38
C GLY A 120 -20.61 -2.12 12.10
N LYS A 121 -20.25 -3.18 11.36
CA LYS A 121 -19.66 -4.41 11.92
C LYS A 121 -18.13 -4.43 11.82
N PHE A 122 -17.50 -3.37 11.33
CA PHE A 122 -16.04 -3.24 11.34
C PHE A 122 -15.58 -3.03 12.79
N LYS A 123 -14.65 -3.86 13.24
CA LYS A 123 -14.07 -3.80 14.60
C LYS A 123 -12.52 -3.78 14.55
N GLY A 124 -11.96 -3.35 13.43
CA GLY A 124 -10.52 -3.45 13.21
C GLY A 124 -10.06 -4.88 12.93
N MET A 125 -8.82 -5.19 13.27
CA MET A 125 -8.23 -6.51 13.13
C MET A 125 -8.75 -7.46 14.21
N SER A 126 -9.18 -8.66 13.82
CA SER A 126 -9.54 -9.72 14.78
C SER A 126 -8.38 -10.70 14.99
N PRO A 127 -8.31 -11.42 16.13
CA PRO A 127 -7.27 -12.44 16.34
C PRO A 127 -7.27 -13.55 15.27
N VAL A 128 -8.44 -13.85 14.69
CA VAL A 128 -8.56 -14.84 13.60
C VAL A 128 -7.93 -14.30 12.32
N LEU A 129 -8.18 -13.04 11.99
CA LEU A 129 -7.60 -12.40 10.80
C LEU A 129 -6.10 -12.17 10.97
N LEU A 130 -5.65 -11.84 12.18
CA LEU A 130 -4.24 -11.57 12.46
C LEU A 130 -3.31 -12.71 12.03
N LYS A 131 -3.76 -13.97 12.16
CA LYS A 131 -3.02 -15.16 11.72
C LYS A 131 -2.73 -15.21 10.21
N ASN A 132 -3.48 -14.44 9.41
CA ASN A 132 -3.26 -14.34 7.97
C ASN A 132 -2.25 -13.25 7.59
N PHE A 133 -1.88 -12.39 8.54
CA PHE A 133 -1.00 -11.24 8.32
C PHE A 133 0.36 -11.39 8.97
N LEU A 134 0.45 -12.17 10.06
CA LEU A 134 1.69 -12.34 10.81
C LEU A 134 2.18 -13.78 10.76
N ALA A 135 3.50 -13.92 10.79
CA ALA A 135 4.13 -15.21 10.97
C ALA A 135 3.77 -15.81 12.35
N PRO A 136 3.63 -17.16 12.46
CA PRO A 136 3.20 -17.79 13.71
C PRO A 136 4.00 -17.36 14.95
N GLN A 137 5.31 -17.20 14.81
CA GLN A 137 6.21 -16.78 15.90
C GLN A 137 5.98 -15.33 16.36
N SER A 138 5.31 -14.50 15.55
CA SER A 138 5.03 -13.09 15.86
C SER A 138 3.65 -12.88 16.50
N LEU A 139 2.81 -13.92 16.57
CA LEU A 139 1.43 -13.79 17.07
C LEU A 139 1.37 -13.51 18.58
N ASP A 140 2.35 -13.96 19.34
CA ASP A 140 2.43 -13.74 20.78
C ASP A 140 3.26 -12.50 21.14
N ASP A 141 3.91 -11.87 20.17
CA ASP A 141 4.66 -10.63 20.38
C ASP A 141 3.74 -9.41 20.40
N LYS A 142 3.51 -8.89 21.62
CA LYS A 142 2.65 -7.73 21.82
C LYS A 142 3.20 -6.46 21.19
N SER A 143 4.52 -6.33 21.01
CA SER A 143 5.11 -5.16 20.34
C SER A 143 4.78 -5.10 18.85
N ILE A 144 4.53 -6.25 18.23
CA ILE A 144 4.11 -6.38 16.84
C ILE A 144 2.59 -6.33 16.73
N THR A 145 1.89 -7.16 17.52
CA THR A 145 0.43 -7.29 17.40
C THR A 145 -0.31 -6.01 17.77
N SER A 146 0.16 -5.25 18.78
CA SER A 146 -0.45 -3.96 19.14
C SER A 146 -0.39 -2.96 17.98
N VAL A 147 0.73 -2.87 17.27
CA VAL A 147 0.87 -1.97 16.12
C VAL A 147 -0.11 -2.34 14.99
N VAL A 148 -0.31 -3.64 14.73
CA VAL A 148 -1.27 -4.09 13.72
C VAL A 148 -2.70 -3.74 14.11
N TYR A 149 -3.06 -3.92 15.39
CA TYR A 149 -4.38 -3.52 15.89
C TYR A 149 -4.59 -2.00 15.80
N GLU A 150 -3.59 -1.22 16.21
CA GLU A 150 -3.65 0.24 16.14
C GLU A 150 -3.85 0.74 14.70
N MET A 151 -3.03 0.26 13.75
CA MET A 151 -3.16 0.65 12.34
C MET A 151 -4.56 0.35 11.79
N ALA A 152 -5.12 -0.82 12.12
CA ALA A 152 -6.46 -1.19 11.67
C ALA A 152 -7.57 -0.30 12.30
N LEU A 153 -7.38 0.14 13.55
CA LEU A 153 -8.31 1.07 14.20
C LEU A 153 -8.17 2.49 13.63
N ASP A 154 -6.95 2.93 13.37
CA ASP A 154 -6.67 4.25 12.75
C ASP A 154 -7.31 4.35 11.36
N THR A 155 -7.23 3.28 10.54
CA THR A 155 -7.87 3.20 9.22
C THR A 155 -9.40 3.35 9.32
N GLY A 156 -10.00 2.75 10.32
CA GLY A 156 -11.45 2.82 10.53
C GLY A 156 -12.28 2.14 9.44
N PRO A 157 -13.63 2.17 9.57
CA PRO A 157 -14.52 1.47 8.63
C PRO A 157 -14.53 2.10 7.24
N GLU A 158 -14.47 3.42 7.13
CA GLU A 158 -14.50 4.12 5.83
C GLU A 158 -13.21 3.86 5.05
N GLY A 159 -12.04 4.03 5.68
CA GLY A 159 -10.75 3.72 5.07
C GLY A 159 -10.66 2.25 4.64
N PHE A 160 -11.12 1.32 5.47
CA PHE A 160 -11.18 -0.11 5.12
C PHE A 160 -12.04 -0.39 3.89
N ILE A 161 -13.22 0.26 3.79
CA ILE A 161 -14.10 0.12 2.62
C ILE A 161 -13.39 0.63 1.37
N ASN A 162 -12.83 1.84 1.40
CA ASN A 162 -12.11 2.44 0.28
C ASN A 162 -10.94 1.57 -0.18
N GLN A 163 -10.13 1.10 0.76
CA GLN A 163 -9.01 0.21 0.47
C GLN A 163 -9.46 -1.12 -0.16
N CYS A 164 -10.57 -1.71 0.31
CA CYS A 164 -11.14 -2.90 -0.29
C CYS A 164 -11.65 -2.65 -1.71
N GLU A 165 -12.26 -1.50 -1.98
CA GLU A 165 -12.71 -1.10 -3.32
C GLU A 165 -11.51 -0.92 -4.27
N ILE A 166 -10.44 -0.25 -3.84
CA ILE A 166 -9.16 -0.15 -4.58
C ILE A 166 -8.61 -1.54 -4.96
N ILE A 167 -8.64 -2.49 -4.02
CA ILE A 167 -8.18 -3.87 -4.32
C ILE A 167 -9.05 -4.54 -5.38
N LEU A 168 -10.37 -4.33 -5.35
CA LEU A 168 -11.30 -4.91 -6.32
C LEU A 168 -11.16 -4.30 -7.72
N GLU A 169 -10.71 -3.05 -7.82
CA GLU A 169 -10.48 -2.35 -9.10
C GLU A 169 -9.20 -2.79 -9.80
N ARG A 170 -8.24 -3.40 -9.07
CA ARG A 170 -6.93 -3.69 -9.63
C ARG A 170 -6.99 -4.64 -10.82
N PRO A 171 -6.35 -4.29 -11.95
CA PRO A 171 -6.20 -5.21 -13.08
C PRO A 171 -5.14 -6.28 -12.80
N ASP A 172 -5.12 -7.30 -13.65
CA ASP A 172 -4.01 -8.25 -13.71
C ASP A 172 -2.73 -7.53 -14.18
N SER A 173 -1.74 -7.46 -13.33
CA SER A 173 -0.49 -6.73 -13.56
C SER A 173 0.66 -7.62 -14.01
N ARG A 174 0.42 -8.90 -14.38
CA ARG A 174 1.47 -9.81 -14.84
C ARG A 174 2.12 -9.34 -16.14
N ALA A 175 1.33 -8.76 -17.05
CA ALA A 175 1.88 -8.13 -18.25
C ALA A 175 2.69 -6.88 -17.90
N THR A 176 2.15 -6.00 -17.06
CA THR A 176 2.85 -4.78 -16.60
C THR A 176 4.20 -5.11 -15.94
N MET A 177 4.27 -6.20 -15.16
CA MET A 177 5.51 -6.60 -14.51
C MET A 177 6.64 -6.93 -15.51
N LEU A 178 6.30 -7.35 -16.73
CA LEU A 178 7.29 -7.64 -17.79
C LEU A 178 7.79 -6.36 -18.50
N GLU A 179 7.07 -5.24 -18.33
CA GLU A 179 7.42 -3.94 -18.93
C GLU A 179 8.30 -3.10 -18.01
N ILE A 180 8.35 -3.45 -16.72
CA ILE A 180 9.18 -2.75 -15.73
C ILE A 180 10.64 -3.24 -15.91
N THR A 181 11.51 -2.34 -16.34
CA THR A 181 12.93 -2.62 -16.67
C THR A 181 13.88 -1.87 -15.73
#